data_c348249bec4a45f152db5bf557cd7404
#
_entry.id   c348249bec4a45f152db5bf557cd7404
#
_cell.length_a   1.000
_cell.length_b   1.000
_cell.length_c   1.000
_cell.angle_alpha   90.00
_cell.angle_beta   90.00
_cell.angle_gamma   90.00
#
_symmetry.space_group_name_H-M   'P 1'
#
loop_
_entity.id
_entity.type
_entity.pdbx_description
1 polymer ?
#
loop_
_entity_poly.entity_id
_entity_poly.type
_entity_poly.pdbx_seq_one_letter_code
_entity_poly.pdbx_strand_id
1 'polypeptide(L)'
;KEFIVPLPEQVIRDQASRCMECGIPFCHDMKGLKGCPVNNQIPDWNDLVYRGEWEQASKDLHSTNNFPEFTGRICPAPCEASCTLNIVDSPVTIKSIECSIVDKAWENGWIKPQINQKKTDKRIGIIGSGPAGLAAAQQLSRAGHNVIVYEKNKKMGGLLRYGIPDFKMEKTHIDRRLEQISAEGVQFQGGVELGVDVEINDLLKQHDAVILACGAEKPRDLDIDGRNAEGIHYAMD
;
A
#
# COMPACT_ATOMS: atom_id res chain seq x y z
N LYS A 1 -5.92 18.69 -4.24
CA LYS A 1 -4.89 18.92 -3.21
C LYS A 1 -5.28 18.19 -1.95
N GLU A 2 -4.37 17.42 -1.39
CA GLU A 2 -4.58 16.71 -0.13
C GLU A 2 -4.75 17.74 1.01
N PHE A 3 -5.61 17.41 2.00
CA PHE A 3 -5.83 18.31 3.14
C PHE A 3 -4.82 18.08 4.27
N ILE A 4 -4.11 16.95 4.28
CA ILE A 4 -3.01 16.72 5.22
C ILE A 4 -1.80 17.51 4.71
N VAL A 5 -1.35 18.47 5.52
CA VAL A 5 -0.15 19.25 5.22
C VAL A 5 1.07 18.49 5.72
N PRO A 6 2.09 18.27 4.87
CA PRO A 6 3.34 17.65 5.30
C PRO A 6 3.99 18.44 6.44
N LEU A 7 4.47 17.73 7.45
CA LEU A 7 5.20 18.35 8.55
C LEU A 7 6.61 18.78 8.11
N PRO A 8 7.16 19.87 8.67
CA PRO A 8 8.56 20.24 8.43
C PRO A 8 9.53 19.11 8.81
N GLU A 9 10.64 18.98 8.09
CA GLU A 9 11.62 17.92 8.30
C GLU A 9 12.10 17.86 9.77
N GLN A 10 12.37 19.01 10.39
CA GLN A 10 12.82 19.04 11.79
C GLN A 10 11.76 18.44 12.73
N VAL A 11 10.48 18.75 12.51
CA VAL A 11 9.38 18.19 13.31
C VAL A 11 9.29 16.69 13.13
N ILE A 12 9.48 16.18 11.91
CA ILE A 12 9.51 14.72 11.64
C ILE A 12 10.70 14.06 12.36
N ARG A 13 11.88 14.67 12.32
CA ARG A 13 13.07 14.18 13.04
C ARG A 13 12.86 14.20 14.56
N ASP A 14 12.25 15.24 15.09
CA ASP A 14 11.92 15.36 16.51
C ASP A 14 10.91 14.27 16.93
N GLN A 15 9.91 13.97 16.08
CA GLN A 15 8.99 12.87 16.33
C GLN A 15 9.69 11.51 16.26
N ALA A 16 10.58 11.30 15.31
CA ALA A 16 11.36 10.08 15.19
C ALA A 16 12.25 9.83 16.41
N SER A 17 12.86 10.89 16.96
CA SER A 17 13.71 10.81 18.17
C SER A 17 12.96 10.37 19.43
N ARG A 18 11.62 10.47 19.45
CA ARG A 18 10.79 10.00 20.56
C ARG A 18 10.64 8.48 20.61
N CYS A 19 11.06 7.78 19.55
CA CYS A 19 11.03 6.33 19.52
C CYS A 19 12.00 5.77 20.56
N MET A 20 11.46 4.96 21.49
CA MET A 20 12.26 4.38 22.60
C MET A 20 12.97 3.10 22.20
N GLU A 21 12.88 2.68 20.96
CA GLU A 21 13.47 1.41 20.46
C GLU A 21 13.16 0.25 21.42
N CYS A 22 11.86 0.04 21.68
CA CYS A 22 11.40 -0.97 22.61
C CYS A 22 11.93 -2.35 22.24
N GLY A 23 12.49 -3.11 23.18
CA GLY A 23 13.00 -4.46 22.94
C GLY A 23 11.96 -5.44 22.42
N ILE A 24 10.67 -5.20 22.73
CA ILE A 24 9.53 -5.83 22.09
C ILE A 24 8.68 -4.70 21.52
N PRO A 25 8.86 -4.37 20.22
CA PRO A 25 8.16 -3.24 19.61
C PRO A 25 6.70 -3.60 19.30
N PHE A 26 5.78 -3.19 20.14
CA PHE A 26 4.33 -3.43 19.97
C PHE A 26 3.75 -2.75 18.72
N CYS A 27 4.46 -1.79 18.13
CA CYS A 27 4.11 -1.20 16.84
C CYS A 27 4.27 -2.16 15.66
N HIS A 28 5.09 -3.22 15.79
CA HIS A 28 5.09 -4.37 14.88
C HIS A 28 3.89 -5.28 15.18
N ASP A 29 3.45 -6.08 14.22
CA ASP A 29 2.50 -7.18 14.48
C ASP A 29 3.29 -8.43 14.90
N MET A 30 3.57 -8.56 16.16
CA MET A 30 4.17 -9.77 16.71
C MET A 30 3.09 -10.75 17.20
N LYS A 31 2.64 -11.65 16.32
CA LYS A 31 1.79 -12.81 16.69
C LYS A 31 0.47 -12.43 17.40
N GLY A 32 -0.30 -11.51 16.80
CA GLY A 32 -1.63 -11.14 17.30
C GLY A 32 -1.64 -9.95 18.25
N LEU A 33 -0.55 -9.26 18.43
CA LEU A 33 -0.53 -7.90 18.96
C LEU A 33 -1.00 -6.94 17.85
N LYS A 34 -1.73 -5.91 18.21
CA LYS A 34 -2.47 -5.03 17.29
C LYS A 34 -1.60 -3.98 16.59
N GLY A 35 -0.35 -4.30 16.26
CA GLY A 35 0.59 -3.42 15.58
C GLY A 35 0.41 -3.39 14.05
N CYS A 36 1.51 -3.13 13.33
CA CYS A 36 1.53 -3.09 11.87
C CYS A 36 1.38 -4.49 11.26
N PRO A 37 0.30 -4.79 10.50
CA PRO A 37 0.06 -6.13 9.96
C PRO A 37 1.05 -6.56 8.86
N VAL A 38 1.80 -5.63 8.28
CA VAL A 38 2.89 -5.94 7.33
C VAL A 38 4.25 -6.00 8.02
N ASN A 39 4.27 -5.88 9.35
CA ASN A 39 5.46 -6.02 10.17
C ASN A 39 6.58 -5.02 9.79
N ASN A 40 6.21 -3.76 9.58
CA ASN A 40 7.18 -2.69 9.32
C ASN A 40 8.19 -2.56 10.44
N GLN A 41 9.47 -2.41 10.10
CA GLN A 41 10.58 -2.24 11.04
C GLN A 41 10.63 -0.79 11.56
N ILE A 42 9.59 -0.42 12.31
CA ILE A 42 9.31 0.97 12.68
C ILE A 42 10.41 1.60 13.54
N PRO A 43 10.97 0.94 14.57
CA PRO A 43 12.07 1.54 15.33
C PRO A 43 13.30 1.82 14.47
N ASP A 44 13.65 0.91 13.55
CA ASP A 44 14.84 1.01 12.74
C ASP A 44 14.79 2.24 11.83
N TRP A 45 13.70 2.40 11.06
CA TRP A 45 13.59 3.57 10.19
C TRP A 45 13.29 4.87 10.94
N ASN A 46 12.72 4.84 12.16
CA ASN A 46 12.65 6.01 13.03
C ASN A 46 14.05 6.49 13.43
N ASP A 47 14.94 5.60 13.84
CA ASP A 47 16.32 5.94 14.19
C ASP A 47 17.08 6.50 12.97
N LEU A 48 16.92 5.89 11.80
CA LEU A 48 17.51 6.39 10.55
C LEU A 48 17.02 7.81 10.21
N VAL A 49 15.73 8.09 10.36
CA VAL A 49 15.14 9.44 10.14
C VAL A 49 15.69 10.43 11.17
N TYR A 50 15.77 10.06 12.44
CA TYR A 50 16.35 10.89 13.48
C TYR A 50 17.81 11.29 13.12
N ARG A 51 18.61 10.36 12.64
CA ARG A 51 19.99 10.63 12.20
C ARG A 51 20.10 11.36 10.87
N GLY A 52 18.99 11.50 10.12
CA GLY A 52 18.97 12.14 8.81
C GLY A 52 19.33 11.21 7.66
N GLU A 53 19.37 9.90 7.88
CA GLU A 53 19.74 8.87 6.90
C GLU A 53 18.51 8.44 6.07
N TRP A 54 17.89 9.40 5.38
CA TRP A 54 16.61 9.25 4.70
C TRP A 54 16.60 8.18 3.58
N GLU A 55 17.69 8.08 2.81
CA GLU A 55 17.79 7.08 1.74
C GLU A 55 17.79 5.66 2.33
N GLN A 56 18.52 5.47 3.43
CA GLN A 56 18.53 4.16 4.11
C GLN A 56 17.17 3.86 4.75
N ALA A 57 16.53 4.85 5.38
CA ALA A 57 15.17 4.72 5.91
C ALA A 57 14.17 4.31 4.83
N SER A 58 14.31 4.85 3.60
CA SER A 58 13.47 4.44 2.48
C SER A 58 13.71 2.99 2.04
N LYS A 59 14.96 2.53 2.04
CA LYS A 59 15.30 1.12 1.71
C LYS A 59 14.71 0.17 2.76
N ASP A 60 14.85 0.53 4.02
CA ASP A 60 14.33 -0.25 5.14
C ASP A 60 12.79 -0.33 5.09
N LEU A 61 12.11 0.79 4.93
CA LEU A 61 10.67 0.86 4.80
C LEU A 61 10.14 0.02 3.62
N HIS A 62 10.79 0.08 2.45
CA HIS A 62 10.40 -0.70 1.28
C HIS A 62 10.74 -2.20 1.39
N SER A 63 11.51 -2.62 2.39
CA SER A 63 11.78 -4.05 2.63
C SER A 63 10.54 -4.83 3.06
N THR A 64 9.61 -4.16 3.72
CA THR A 64 8.37 -4.75 4.24
C THR A 64 7.10 -4.18 3.60
N ASN A 65 7.14 -2.98 3.03
CA ASN A 65 5.99 -2.28 2.47
C ASN A 65 6.24 -1.85 1.01
N ASN A 66 5.44 -2.38 0.10
CA ASN A 66 5.56 -2.03 -1.32
C ASN A 66 5.14 -0.59 -1.61
N PHE A 67 4.17 -0.05 -0.87
CA PHE A 67 3.49 1.21 -1.19
C PHE A 67 3.33 2.14 0.02
N PRO A 68 4.45 2.62 0.59
CA PRO A 68 4.39 3.50 1.76
C PRO A 68 3.66 4.82 1.50
N GLU A 69 3.60 5.29 0.26
CA GLU A 69 2.82 6.48 -0.11
C GLU A 69 1.31 6.29 0.07
N PHE A 70 0.81 5.06 -0.06
CA PHE A 70 -0.61 4.78 0.19
C PHE A 70 -0.86 4.62 1.69
N THR A 71 -0.09 3.77 2.36
CA THR A 71 -0.25 3.53 3.80
C THR A 71 0.04 4.77 4.62
N GLY A 72 1.06 5.54 4.30
CA GLY A 72 1.38 6.81 4.96
C GLY A 72 0.26 7.86 4.87
N ARG A 73 -0.65 7.74 3.87
CA ARG A 73 -1.80 8.65 3.72
C ARG A 73 -3.10 8.11 4.28
N ILE A 74 -3.41 6.83 4.05
CA ILE A 74 -4.76 6.29 4.29
C ILE A 74 -4.84 5.20 5.35
N CYS A 75 -3.71 4.66 5.82
CA CYS A 75 -3.70 3.65 6.87
C CYS A 75 -4.29 4.21 8.18
N PRO A 76 -5.12 3.44 8.91
CA PRO A 76 -5.61 3.84 10.23
C PRO A 76 -4.52 3.87 11.31
N ALA A 77 -3.29 3.47 10.98
CA ALA A 77 -2.10 3.48 11.84
C ALA A 77 -2.28 2.72 13.17
N PRO A 78 -2.61 1.40 13.13
CA PRO A 78 -2.69 0.61 14.36
C PRO A 78 -1.36 0.56 15.12
N CYS A 79 -0.24 0.79 14.43
CA CYS A 79 1.09 0.93 15.01
C CYS A 79 1.19 2.11 16.00
N GLU A 80 0.54 3.25 15.71
CA GLU A 80 0.48 4.40 16.63
C GLU A 80 -0.35 4.06 17.86
N ALA A 81 -1.51 3.42 17.68
CA ALA A 81 -2.34 2.96 18.79
C ALA A 81 -1.60 1.96 19.71
N SER A 82 -0.69 1.17 19.13
CA SER A 82 0.11 0.17 19.87
C SER A 82 1.46 0.71 20.37
N CYS A 83 1.80 1.96 20.06
CA CYS A 83 3.05 2.56 20.53
C CYS A 83 3.08 2.64 22.05
N THR A 84 4.17 2.19 22.67
CA THR A 84 4.33 2.17 24.15
C THR A 84 4.20 3.58 24.76
N LEU A 85 4.63 4.62 24.05
CA LEU A 85 4.44 6.01 24.49
C LEU A 85 2.96 6.40 24.66
N ASN A 86 2.07 5.76 23.90
CA ASN A 86 0.63 6.04 23.98
C ASN A 86 -0.01 5.67 25.34
N ILE A 87 0.74 5.05 26.26
CA ILE A 87 0.29 4.74 27.61
C ILE A 87 0.28 6.00 28.49
N VAL A 88 1.24 6.89 28.30
CA VAL A 88 1.47 8.04 29.18
C VAL A 88 1.51 9.40 28.45
N ASP A 89 1.63 9.38 27.11
CA ASP A 89 1.73 10.58 26.26
C ASP A 89 1.18 10.26 24.85
N SER A 90 1.27 11.19 23.92
CA SER A 90 0.95 10.96 22.51
C SER A 90 1.95 9.99 21.88
N PRO A 91 1.50 9.05 21.04
CA PRO A 91 2.41 8.13 20.35
C PRO A 91 3.37 8.86 19.42
N VAL A 92 4.42 8.18 18.98
CA VAL A 92 5.21 8.64 17.83
C VAL A 92 4.29 8.74 16.62
N THR A 93 4.40 9.82 15.82
CA THR A 93 3.61 10.01 14.59
C THR A 93 4.13 9.14 13.46
N ILE A 94 4.04 7.83 13.64
CA ILE A 94 4.66 6.80 12.79
C ILE A 94 4.22 6.94 11.33
N LYS A 95 2.91 7.14 11.11
CA LYS A 95 2.34 7.30 9.77
C LYS A 95 2.87 8.55 9.06
N SER A 96 3.04 9.66 9.77
CA SER A 96 3.59 10.89 9.20
C SER A 96 5.07 10.74 8.84
N ILE A 97 5.83 10.01 9.66
CA ILE A 97 7.25 9.69 9.38
C ILE A 97 7.32 8.80 8.13
N GLU A 98 6.52 7.73 8.05
CA GLU A 98 6.43 6.84 6.89
C GLU A 98 6.13 7.64 5.60
N CYS A 99 5.12 8.52 5.65
CA CYS A 99 4.75 9.38 4.52
C CYS A 99 5.92 10.28 4.10
N SER A 100 6.62 10.89 5.07
CA SER A 100 7.75 11.77 4.79
C SER A 100 8.94 11.03 4.18
N ILE A 101 9.22 9.80 4.63
CA ILE A 101 10.28 8.96 4.05
C ILE A 101 10.01 8.70 2.57
N VAL A 102 8.80 8.27 2.23
CA VAL A 102 8.48 7.90 0.84
C VAL A 102 8.37 9.11 -0.08
N ASP A 103 7.81 10.22 0.40
CA ASP A 103 7.72 11.44 -0.41
C ASP A 103 9.13 11.96 -0.73
N LYS A 104 10.01 12.03 0.28
CA LYS A 104 11.41 12.41 0.08
C LYS A 104 12.15 11.44 -0.85
N ALA A 105 11.84 10.14 -0.79
CA ALA A 105 12.42 9.15 -1.68
C ALA A 105 12.02 9.35 -3.15
N TRP A 106 10.78 9.72 -3.40
CA TRP A 106 10.31 10.08 -4.74
C TRP A 106 10.94 11.39 -5.23
N GLU A 107 10.98 12.42 -4.39
CA GLU A 107 11.58 13.73 -4.73
C GLU A 107 13.06 13.61 -5.11
N ASN A 108 13.81 12.75 -4.42
CA ASN A 108 15.23 12.53 -4.68
C ASN A 108 15.53 11.43 -5.71
N GLY A 109 14.50 10.79 -6.28
CA GLY A 109 14.68 9.75 -7.31
C GLY A 109 15.34 8.46 -6.78
N TRP A 110 15.21 8.16 -5.49
CA TRP A 110 15.73 6.92 -4.90
C TRP A 110 14.87 5.70 -5.24
N ILE A 111 13.57 5.91 -5.51
CA ILE A 111 12.67 4.85 -5.94
C ILE A 111 12.84 4.64 -7.44
N LYS A 112 13.44 3.50 -7.80
CA LYS A 112 13.72 3.12 -9.20
C LYS A 112 13.12 1.76 -9.52
N PRO A 113 12.77 1.48 -10.80
CA PRO A 113 12.36 0.16 -11.22
C PRO A 113 13.44 -0.90 -10.92
N GLN A 114 13.02 -2.03 -10.37
CA GLN A 114 13.88 -3.17 -10.05
C GLN A 114 13.60 -4.29 -11.06
N ILE A 115 14.47 -4.44 -12.03
CA ILE A 115 14.32 -5.41 -13.12
C ILE A 115 15.16 -6.65 -12.82
N ASN A 116 14.52 -7.80 -12.65
CA ASN A 116 15.24 -9.07 -12.51
C ASN A 116 15.75 -9.52 -13.89
N GLN A 117 17.07 -9.73 -13.97
CA GLN A 117 17.72 -10.23 -15.19
C GLN A 117 17.50 -11.74 -15.42
N LYS A 118 17.18 -12.49 -14.34
CA LYS A 118 16.91 -13.91 -14.42
C LYS A 118 15.41 -14.15 -14.52
N LYS A 119 14.92 -14.48 -15.71
CA LYS A 119 13.52 -14.83 -15.93
C LYS A 119 13.27 -16.30 -15.62
N THR A 120 12.07 -16.60 -15.10
CA THR A 120 11.67 -17.96 -14.69
C THR A 120 10.81 -18.66 -15.75
N ASP A 121 10.45 -17.97 -16.83
CA ASP A 121 9.49 -18.39 -17.87
C ASP A 121 8.07 -18.68 -17.33
N LYS A 122 7.83 -18.49 -16.04
CA LYS A 122 6.50 -18.65 -15.44
C LYS A 122 5.61 -17.45 -15.74
N ARG A 123 4.37 -17.74 -16.10
CA ARG A 123 3.32 -16.76 -16.40
C ARG A 123 2.32 -16.73 -15.26
N ILE A 124 2.11 -15.56 -14.66
CA ILE A 124 1.19 -15.36 -13.54
C ILE A 124 0.10 -14.38 -13.94
N GLY A 125 -1.15 -14.80 -13.83
CA GLY A 125 -2.31 -13.93 -13.95
C GLY A 125 -2.74 -13.40 -12.58
N ILE A 126 -3.04 -12.11 -12.47
CA ILE A 126 -3.55 -11.52 -11.23
C ILE A 126 -4.88 -10.85 -11.55
N ILE A 127 -5.92 -11.18 -10.81
CA ILE A 127 -7.26 -10.63 -10.98
C ILE A 127 -7.49 -9.56 -9.92
N GLY A 128 -7.58 -8.32 -10.37
CA GLY A 128 -7.75 -7.13 -9.53
C GLY A 128 -6.45 -6.35 -9.34
N SER A 129 -6.56 -5.04 -9.53
CA SER A 129 -5.46 -4.08 -9.44
C SER A 129 -5.51 -3.21 -8.19
N GLY A 130 -6.20 -3.66 -7.15
CA GLY A 130 -6.14 -3.04 -5.83
C GLY A 130 -4.76 -3.21 -5.17
N PRO A 131 -4.55 -2.69 -3.94
CA PRO A 131 -3.25 -2.74 -3.27
C PRO A 131 -2.64 -4.14 -3.20
N ALA A 132 -3.47 -5.15 -2.92
CA ALA A 132 -3.03 -6.56 -2.81
C ALA A 132 -2.53 -7.10 -4.16
N GLY A 133 -3.31 -6.87 -5.24
CA GLY A 133 -2.94 -7.30 -6.58
C GLY A 133 -1.68 -6.62 -7.09
N LEU A 134 -1.55 -5.30 -6.87
CA LEU A 134 -0.37 -4.54 -7.24
C LEU A 134 0.88 -4.97 -6.48
N ALA A 135 0.76 -5.25 -5.17
CA ALA A 135 1.88 -5.75 -4.37
C ALA A 135 2.35 -7.14 -4.84
N ALA A 136 1.41 -8.05 -5.07
CA ALA A 136 1.71 -9.37 -5.63
C ALA A 136 2.37 -9.26 -7.01
N ALA A 137 1.84 -8.38 -7.89
CA ALA A 137 2.40 -8.15 -9.22
C ALA A 137 3.84 -7.68 -9.18
N GLN A 138 4.13 -6.69 -8.33
CA GLN A 138 5.46 -6.13 -8.18
C GLN A 138 6.45 -7.17 -7.65
N GLN A 139 6.10 -7.89 -6.58
CA GLN A 139 6.99 -8.90 -5.99
C GLN A 139 7.26 -10.07 -6.95
N LEU A 140 6.24 -10.54 -7.65
CA LEU A 140 6.40 -11.64 -8.61
C LEU A 140 7.21 -11.23 -9.84
N SER A 141 7.03 -10.00 -10.34
CA SER A 141 7.87 -9.48 -11.42
C SER A 141 9.34 -9.34 -10.98
N ARG A 142 9.59 -8.82 -9.77
CA ARG A 142 10.93 -8.76 -9.17
C ARG A 142 11.54 -10.14 -8.93
N ALA A 143 10.72 -11.17 -8.68
CA ALA A 143 11.17 -12.56 -8.63
C ALA A 143 11.49 -13.17 -10.01
N GLY A 144 11.18 -12.45 -11.10
CA GLY A 144 11.53 -12.86 -12.47
C GLY A 144 10.38 -13.50 -13.24
N HIS A 145 9.17 -13.51 -12.72
CA HIS A 145 8.01 -14.07 -13.41
C HIS A 145 7.43 -13.09 -14.43
N ASN A 146 6.75 -13.62 -15.45
CA ASN A 146 5.95 -12.84 -16.39
C ASN A 146 4.57 -12.60 -15.77
N VAL A 147 4.22 -11.35 -15.47
CA VAL A 147 3.01 -11.01 -14.72
C VAL A 147 2.06 -10.17 -15.56
N ILE A 148 0.79 -10.58 -15.58
CA ILE A 148 -0.30 -9.81 -16.19
C ILE A 148 -1.36 -9.56 -15.11
N VAL A 149 -1.75 -8.31 -14.93
CA VAL A 149 -2.83 -7.89 -14.03
C VAL A 149 -4.07 -7.57 -14.87
N TYR A 150 -5.17 -8.24 -14.58
CA TYR A 150 -6.49 -8.02 -15.17
C TYR A 150 -7.34 -7.19 -14.21
N GLU A 151 -7.95 -6.14 -14.72
CA GLU A 151 -8.79 -5.22 -13.94
C GLU A 151 -10.10 -4.95 -14.68
N LYS A 152 -11.24 -5.11 -14.03
CA LYS A 152 -12.56 -4.85 -14.62
C LYS A 152 -12.77 -3.38 -15.00
N ASN A 153 -12.22 -2.47 -14.23
CA ASN A 153 -12.27 -1.05 -14.54
C ASN A 153 -11.23 -0.67 -15.60
N LYS A 154 -11.47 0.44 -16.29
CA LYS A 154 -10.54 0.95 -17.33
C LYS A 154 -9.17 1.35 -16.78
N LYS A 155 -9.14 1.83 -15.52
CA LYS A 155 -7.90 2.28 -14.86
C LYS A 155 -7.56 1.39 -13.68
N MET A 156 -6.26 1.13 -13.49
CA MET A 156 -5.74 0.38 -12.36
C MET A 156 -5.86 1.15 -11.04
N GLY A 157 -5.89 0.43 -9.92
CA GLY A 157 -5.80 1.00 -8.58
C GLY A 157 -6.91 0.55 -7.61
N GLY A 158 -7.96 -0.13 -8.09
CA GLY A 158 -9.06 -0.60 -7.26
C GLY A 158 -9.64 0.52 -6.39
N LEU A 159 -9.95 0.25 -5.12
CA LEU A 159 -10.51 1.24 -4.20
C LEU A 159 -9.57 2.42 -3.88
N LEU A 160 -8.27 2.31 -4.09
CA LEU A 160 -7.37 3.47 -4.00
C LEU A 160 -7.76 4.57 -5.00
N ARG A 161 -8.19 4.16 -6.19
CA ARG A 161 -8.62 5.07 -7.25
C ARG A 161 -10.09 5.41 -7.18
N TYR A 162 -10.94 4.41 -6.98
CA TYR A 162 -12.39 4.55 -7.11
C TYR A 162 -13.12 4.80 -5.79
N GLY A 163 -12.46 4.52 -4.64
CA GLY A 163 -13.08 4.68 -3.32
C GLY A 163 -12.46 5.77 -2.45
N ILE A 164 -11.16 6.08 -2.61
CA ILE A 164 -10.49 7.10 -1.80
C ILE A 164 -10.61 8.47 -2.49
N PRO A 165 -11.16 9.50 -1.84
CA PRO A 165 -11.25 10.84 -2.42
C PRO A 165 -9.89 11.54 -2.54
N ASP A 166 -9.74 12.43 -3.54
CA ASP A 166 -8.48 13.10 -3.86
C ASP A 166 -7.95 13.99 -2.73
N PHE A 167 -8.84 14.53 -1.90
CA PHE A 167 -8.41 15.29 -0.73
C PHE A 167 -7.73 14.45 0.36
N LYS A 168 -7.88 13.12 0.32
CA LYS A 168 -7.14 12.18 1.20
C LYS A 168 -5.87 11.65 0.54
N MET A 169 -5.92 11.38 -0.76
CA MET A 169 -4.78 10.87 -1.53
C MET A 169 -4.97 11.18 -3.01
N GLU A 170 -4.10 12.02 -3.54
CA GLU A 170 -4.09 12.36 -4.97
C GLU A 170 -3.76 11.13 -5.84
N LYS A 171 -4.44 11.00 -6.98
CA LYS A 171 -4.28 9.84 -7.86
C LYS A 171 -2.91 9.80 -8.56
N THR A 172 -2.19 10.90 -8.59
CA THR A 172 -0.80 10.99 -9.08
C THR A 172 0.13 10.01 -8.36
N HIS A 173 -0.11 9.72 -7.07
CA HIS A 173 0.65 8.72 -6.33
C HIS A 173 0.45 7.31 -6.90
N ILE A 174 -0.78 6.99 -7.33
CA ILE A 174 -1.07 5.71 -7.97
C ILE A 174 -0.42 5.65 -9.34
N ASP A 175 -0.57 6.72 -10.15
CA ASP A 175 -0.09 6.74 -11.52
C ASP A 175 1.43 6.55 -11.59
N ARG A 176 2.22 7.31 -10.79
CA ARG A 176 3.68 7.15 -10.75
C ARG A 176 4.12 5.75 -10.28
N ARG A 177 3.36 5.13 -9.35
CA ARG A 177 3.67 3.77 -8.89
C ARG A 177 3.35 2.73 -9.96
N LEU A 178 2.27 2.90 -10.72
CA LEU A 178 1.94 2.05 -11.85
C LEU A 178 2.99 2.14 -12.97
N GLU A 179 3.50 3.34 -13.26
CA GLU A 179 4.60 3.55 -14.20
C GLU A 179 5.85 2.78 -13.76
N GLN A 180 6.23 2.86 -12.49
CA GLN A 180 7.36 2.08 -11.95
C GLN A 180 7.12 0.57 -12.09
N ILE A 181 5.96 0.06 -11.67
CA ILE A 181 5.63 -1.36 -11.73
C ILE A 181 5.61 -1.86 -13.19
N SER A 182 5.10 -1.04 -14.11
CA SER A 182 5.13 -1.34 -15.55
C SER A 182 6.57 -1.40 -16.07
N ALA A 183 7.43 -0.47 -15.66
CA ALA A 183 8.85 -0.48 -16.00
C ALA A 183 9.60 -1.69 -15.40
N GLU A 184 9.11 -2.28 -14.31
CA GLU A 184 9.60 -3.54 -13.74
C GLU A 184 9.14 -4.79 -14.54
N GLY A 185 8.27 -4.62 -15.56
CA GLY A 185 7.85 -5.65 -16.49
C GLY A 185 6.44 -6.21 -16.28
N VAL A 186 5.66 -5.64 -15.38
CA VAL A 186 4.24 -6.01 -15.21
C VAL A 186 3.41 -5.45 -16.35
N GLN A 187 2.54 -6.29 -16.93
CA GLN A 187 1.56 -5.88 -17.93
C GLN A 187 0.20 -5.64 -17.25
N PHE A 188 -0.50 -4.59 -17.68
CA PHE A 188 -1.82 -4.24 -17.17
C PHE A 188 -2.87 -4.32 -18.27
N GLN A 189 -3.98 -5.00 -17.99
CA GLN A 189 -5.14 -5.10 -18.88
C GLN A 189 -6.38 -4.60 -18.14
N GLY A 190 -6.79 -3.37 -18.44
CA GLY A 190 -8.02 -2.77 -17.91
C GLY A 190 -9.23 -3.04 -18.79
N GLY A 191 -10.43 -3.00 -18.18
CA GLY A 191 -11.68 -3.31 -18.85
C GLY A 191 -11.87 -4.80 -19.12
N VAL A 192 -11.29 -5.67 -18.28
CA VAL A 192 -11.41 -7.14 -18.38
C VAL A 192 -11.98 -7.67 -17.08
N GLU A 193 -13.23 -8.10 -17.09
CA GLU A 193 -13.92 -8.66 -15.94
C GLU A 193 -13.96 -10.19 -15.98
N LEU A 194 -13.46 -10.81 -14.91
CA LEU A 194 -13.50 -12.27 -14.75
C LEU A 194 -14.95 -12.76 -14.64
N GLY A 195 -15.31 -13.77 -15.42
CA GLY A 195 -16.66 -14.32 -15.49
C GLY A 195 -17.61 -13.55 -16.42
N VAL A 196 -17.13 -12.46 -17.06
CA VAL A 196 -17.87 -11.70 -18.09
C VAL A 196 -17.06 -11.66 -19.39
N ASP A 197 -15.86 -11.11 -19.37
CA ASP A 197 -14.99 -10.98 -20.55
C ASP A 197 -14.02 -12.13 -20.72
N VAL A 198 -13.66 -12.78 -19.61
CA VAL A 198 -12.73 -13.91 -19.58
C VAL A 198 -13.14 -14.95 -18.54
N GLU A 199 -13.10 -16.21 -18.92
CA GLU A 199 -13.39 -17.32 -18.01
C GLU A 199 -12.15 -17.76 -17.22
N ILE A 200 -12.35 -18.19 -15.96
CA ILE A 200 -11.25 -18.66 -15.11
C ILE A 200 -10.49 -19.85 -15.74
N ASN A 201 -11.20 -20.74 -16.39
CA ASN A 201 -10.59 -21.91 -17.03
C ASN A 201 -9.67 -21.52 -18.20
N ASP A 202 -9.94 -20.41 -18.89
CA ASP A 202 -9.10 -19.93 -19.98
C ASP A 202 -7.85 -19.22 -19.44
N LEU A 203 -7.97 -18.50 -18.34
CA LEU A 203 -6.81 -17.96 -17.64
C LEU A 203 -5.89 -19.05 -17.09
N LEU A 204 -6.45 -20.12 -16.51
CA LEU A 204 -5.69 -21.27 -16.01
C LEU A 204 -4.95 -22.05 -17.11
N LYS A 205 -5.43 -22.01 -18.37
CA LYS A 205 -4.69 -22.57 -19.52
C LYS A 205 -3.55 -21.66 -19.99
N GLN A 206 -3.70 -20.34 -19.81
CA GLN A 206 -2.75 -19.35 -20.30
C GLN A 206 -1.63 -19.05 -19.29
N HIS A 207 -1.85 -19.34 -18.01
CA HIS A 207 -0.97 -19.00 -16.90
C HIS A 207 -0.59 -20.24 -16.09
N ASP A 208 0.62 -20.23 -15.55
CA ASP A 208 1.07 -21.29 -14.61
C ASP A 208 0.39 -21.17 -13.24
N ALA A 209 -0.02 -19.95 -12.87
CA ALA A 209 -0.83 -19.68 -11.67
C ALA A 209 -1.70 -18.44 -11.85
N VAL A 210 -2.82 -18.41 -11.14
CA VAL A 210 -3.74 -17.26 -11.09
C VAL A 210 -3.94 -16.84 -9.63
N ILE A 211 -3.82 -15.55 -9.35
CA ILE A 211 -4.05 -14.95 -8.04
C ILE A 211 -5.35 -14.15 -8.09
N LEU A 212 -6.27 -14.43 -7.18
CA LEU A 212 -7.50 -13.66 -7.01
C LEU A 212 -7.29 -12.58 -5.95
N ALA A 213 -7.29 -11.32 -6.38
CA ALA A 213 -7.14 -10.13 -5.55
C ALA A 213 -8.29 -9.13 -5.78
N CYS A 214 -9.51 -9.67 -5.94
CA CYS A 214 -10.71 -8.94 -6.37
C CYS A 214 -11.26 -7.95 -5.33
N GLY A 215 -10.75 -7.98 -4.09
CA GLY A 215 -11.26 -7.14 -3.00
C GLY A 215 -12.65 -7.56 -2.54
N ALA A 216 -13.35 -6.64 -1.87
CA ALA A 216 -14.72 -6.84 -1.37
C ALA A 216 -15.55 -5.58 -1.68
N GLU A 217 -16.41 -5.67 -2.68
CA GLU A 217 -17.25 -4.54 -3.12
C GLU A 217 -18.68 -4.62 -2.60
N LYS A 218 -19.12 -5.81 -2.16
CA LYS A 218 -20.45 -5.95 -1.56
C LYS A 218 -20.49 -5.22 -0.22
N PRO A 219 -21.30 -4.15 -0.09
CA PRO A 219 -21.41 -3.41 1.15
C PRO A 219 -22.03 -4.27 2.25
N ARG A 220 -21.63 -4.04 3.49
CA ARG A 220 -22.36 -4.52 4.65
C ARG A 220 -23.51 -3.57 4.91
N ASP A 221 -24.72 -4.10 5.01
CA ASP A 221 -25.89 -3.29 5.34
C ASP A 221 -26.04 -3.12 6.85
N LEU A 222 -26.78 -2.10 7.25
CA LEU A 222 -27.12 -1.81 8.63
C LEU A 222 -28.63 -2.03 8.81
N ASP A 223 -29.02 -3.08 9.51
CA ASP A 223 -30.42 -3.45 9.77
C ASP A 223 -30.96 -2.61 10.94
N ILE A 224 -31.47 -1.43 10.59
CA ILE A 224 -32.08 -0.47 11.53
C ILE A 224 -33.31 0.18 10.91
N ASP A 225 -34.19 0.69 11.77
CA ASP A 225 -35.36 1.46 11.34
C ASP A 225 -34.94 2.67 10.49
N GLY A 226 -35.66 2.86 9.38
CA GLY A 226 -35.35 3.96 8.46
C GLY A 226 -34.24 3.69 7.44
N ARG A 227 -33.63 2.50 7.43
CA ARG A 227 -32.55 2.16 6.45
C ARG A 227 -32.97 2.37 5.00
N ASN A 228 -34.26 2.15 4.68
CA ASN A 228 -34.84 2.29 3.34
C ASN A 228 -35.37 3.69 3.02
N ALA A 229 -35.07 4.70 3.88
CA ALA A 229 -35.46 6.07 3.61
C ALA A 229 -34.75 6.64 2.38
N GLU A 230 -35.45 7.54 1.67
CA GLU A 230 -34.91 8.23 0.49
C GLU A 230 -33.62 9.01 0.87
N GLY A 231 -32.60 8.94 0.02
CA GLY A 231 -31.31 9.64 0.22
C GLY A 231 -30.29 8.84 1.04
N ILE A 232 -30.59 7.60 1.44
CA ILE A 232 -29.61 6.71 2.10
C ILE A 232 -29.02 5.74 1.08
N HIS A 233 -27.76 5.95 0.76
CA HIS A 233 -27.01 5.19 -0.25
C HIS A 233 -25.80 4.49 0.38
N TYR A 234 -25.30 3.45 -0.28
CA TYR A 234 -23.97 2.93 0.05
C TYR A 234 -22.89 3.84 -0.49
N ALA A 235 -21.74 3.86 0.18
CA ALA A 235 -20.65 4.76 -0.19
C ALA A 235 -20.00 4.45 -1.57
N MET A 236 -20.33 3.31 -2.15
CA MET A 236 -19.78 2.85 -3.44
C MET A 236 -20.83 2.83 -4.57
N ASP A 237 -22.06 3.33 -4.32
CA ASP A 237 -23.13 3.48 -5.32
C ASP A 237 -22.92 4.71 -6.21
#